data_282f87da5869fa7ddcba7e0b8feddad8
#
_entry.id   282f87da5869fa7ddcba7e0b8feddad8
#
_cell.length_a   1.000
_cell.length_b   1.000
_cell.length_c   1.000
_cell.angle_alpha   90.00
_cell.angle_beta   90.00
_cell.angle_gamma   90.00
#
_symmetry.space_group_name_H-M   'P 1'
#
loop_
_entity.id
_entity.type
_entity.pdbx_description
1 polymer ?
#
loop_
_entity_poly.entity_id
_entity_poly.type
_entity_poly.pdbx_seq_one_letter_code
_entity_poly.pdbx_strand_id
1 'polypeptide(L)'
;MSKLYYCRQTTEKCKSIRYPSKTHPYKYGTSGCIYTSGCGVCASLMVLHNFGFTSLDTVAWTQKCLLMGARSADGTNMNTVAAYLEKHYSIVSKRAKTVTDLKKHLKTGGKAIVCVSGGGKQLFSNGGHYIYIGGIDKSGNLIILDPYWYDGKFTLTAARRKYTKVKNAREVYVQPGALASDISGIWLFTNAKGAKTVYAENDVNYRKATPKAPTVKPGTYITTAVRGIYKGAGAATGRKKVKDLTADGQRHATSSKKNSDAMFRAGTTITVQEVKLLSTGNLWARCPSGWLCIWECADNHKFIK
;
A
#
# COMPACT_ATOMS: atom_id res chain seq x y z
N MET A 1 17.95 1.01 23.43
CA MET A 1 17.66 0.84 21.99
C MET A 1 16.80 1.99 21.55
N SER A 2 17.09 2.63 20.40
CA SER A 2 16.21 3.63 19.80
C SER A 2 14.85 3.00 19.51
N LYS A 3 13.78 3.78 19.64
CA LYS A 3 12.40 3.35 19.40
C LYS A 3 12.26 2.94 17.93
N LEU A 4 11.84 1.71 17.64
CA LEU A 4 11.61 1.24 16.28
C LEU A 4 10.46 2.01 15.62
N TYR A 5 10.61 2.36 14.35
CA TYR A 5 9.51 2.88 13.54
C TYR A 5 8.49 1.77 13.28
N TYR A 6 7.22 2.10 13.44
CA TYR A 6 6.10 1.17 13.27
C TYR A 6 5.09 1.67 12.24
N CYS A 7 4.84 0.86 11.22
CA CYS A 7 3.81 1.08 10.21
C CYS A 7 2.66 0.08 10.42
N ARG A 8 1.51 0.60 10.86
CA ARG A 8 0.28 -0.19 11.09
C ARG A 8 -0.64 -0.09 9.88
N GLN A 9 -0.98 -1.24 9.25
CA GLN A 9 -1.90 -1.26 8.11
C GLN A 9 -3.37 -1.10 8.52
N THR A 10 -3.73 -1.38 9.76
CA THR A 10 -5.12 -1.35 10.26
C THR A 10 -5.55 0.04 10.78
N THR A 11 -4.99 1.11 10.24
CA THR A 11 -5.43 2.49 10.53
C THR A 11 -6.54 2.91 9.57
N GLU A 12 -7.36 3.88 9.98
CA GLU A 12 -8.43 4.41 9.13
C GLU A 12 -7.89 4.97 7.80
N LYS A 13 -6.76 5.70 7.85
CA LYS A 13 -6.06 6.21 6.66
C LYS A 13 -5.75 5.09 5.66
N CYS A 14 -5.38 3.90 6.12
CA CYS A 14 -5.00 2.79 5.24
C CYS A 14 -6.17 2.21 4.43
N LYS A 15 -7.42 2.46 4.81
CA LYS A 15 -8.62 2.07 4.05
C LYS A 15 -8.73 2.83 2.73
N SER A 16 -8.22 4.06 2.67
CA SER A 16 -8.23 4.90 1.46
C SER A 16 -6.99 4.74 0.59
N ILE A 17 -5.91 4.12 1.08
CA ILE A 17 -4.68 3.92 0.30
C ILE A 17 -4.88 2.74 -0.64
N ARG A 18 -4.94 3.01 -1.94
CA ARG A 18 -5.18 2.03 -3.00
C ARG A 18 -3.97 1.11 -3.18
N TYR A 19 -4.24 -0.19 -3.17
CA TYR A 19 -3.28 -1.25 -3.45
C TYR A 19 -3.97 -2.40 -4.20
N PRO A 20 -4.55 -2.12 -5.39
CA PRO A 20 -5.37 -3.07 -6.13
C PRO A 20 -4.55 -4.15 -6.83
N SER A 21 -5.18 -5.30 -7.08
CA SER A 21 -4.74 -6.31 -8.05
C SER A 21 -5.90 -6.65 -9.00
N LYS A 22 -5.63 -7.52 -9.98
CA LYS A 22 -6.68 -8.01 -10.90
C LYS A 22 -7.80 -8.73 -10.14
N THR A 23 -7.44 -9.53 -9.14
CA THR A 23 -8.37 -10.33 -8.31
C THR A 23 -9.00 -9.53 -7.18
N HIS A 24 -8.34 -8.46 -6.71
CA HIS A 24 -8.79 -7.61 -5.63
C HIS A 24 -8.80 -6.15 -6.07
N PRO A 25 -9.79 -5.72 -6.86
CA PRO A 25 -9.96 -4.32 -7.24
C PRO A 25 -10.19 -3.46 -5.99
N TYR A 26 -9.80 -2.19 -6.08
CA TYR A 26 -9.95 -1.28 -4.95
C TYR A 26 -11.40 -1.04 -4.58
N LYS A 27 -11.70 -1.27 -3.30
CA LYS A 27 -12.93 -0.86 -2.62
C LYS A 27 -12.54 -0.38 -1.21
N TYR A 28 -13.00 0.81 -0.82
CA TYR A 28 -12.64 1.43 0.46
C TYR A 28 -12.77 0.46 1.64
N GLY A 29 -11.68 0.24 2.36
CA GLY A 29 -11.62 -0.57 3.57
C GLY A 29 -11.88 -2.06 3.44
N THR A 30 -12.28 -2.57 2.28
CA THR A 30 -12.72 -3.96 2.11
C THR A 30 -11.89 -4.77 1.13
N SER A 31 -11.34 -4.16 0.09
CA SER A 31 -10.55 -4.85 -0.93
C SER A 31 -9.55 -3.91 -1.60
N GLY A 32 -8.41 -4.44 -2.08
CA GLY A 32 -7.43 -3.71 -2.85
C GLY A 32 -6.93 -2.42 -2.21
N CYS A 33 -6.80 -2.40 -0.89
CA CYS A 33 -6.25 -1.28 -0.12
C CYS A 33 -5.19 -1.77 0.87
N ILE A 34 -4.41 -0.84 1.42
CA ILE A 34 -3.38 -1.19 2.41
C ILE A 34 -4.00 -1.84 3.65
N TYR A 35 -5.17 -1.42 4.08
CA TYR A 35 -5.86 -2.00 5.23
C TYR A 35 -6.02 -3.52 5.12
N THR A 36 -6.33 -4.06 3.95
CA THR A 36 -6.58 -5.49 3.73
C THR A 36 -5.37 -6.27 3.20
N SER A 37 -4.52 -5.64 2.38
CA SER A 37 -3.48 -6.34 1.62
C SER A 37 -2.07 -5.76 1.81
N GLY A 38 -1.89 -4.83 2.77
CA GLY A 38 -0.68 -4.01 2.90
C GLY A 38 0.40 -4.52 3.84
N CYS A 39 0.30 -5.75 4.37
CA CYS A 39 1.28 -6.24 5.34
C CYS A 39 2.72 -6.20 4.83
N GLY A 40 2.97 -6.61 3.59
CA GLY A 40 4.31 -6.56 2.98
C GLY A 40 4.79 -5.14 2.71
N VAL A 41 3.88 -4.23 2.32
CA VAL A 41 4.18 -2.81 2.15
C VAL A 41 4.59 -2.17 3.47
N CYS A 42 3.81 -2.37 4.53
CA CYS A 42 4.12 -1.85 5.86
C CYS A 42 5.39 -2.46 6.46
N ALA A 43 5.59 -3.77 6.30
CA ALA A 43 6.79 -4.45 6.77
C ALA A 43 8.07 -3.93 6.08
N SER A 44 8.04 -3.72 4.77
CA SER A 44 9.18 -3.18 4.03
C SER A 44 9.42 -1.69 4.29
N LEU A 45 8.38 -0.91 4.53
CA LEU A 45 8.53 0.48 4.99
C LEU A 45 9.21 0.53 6.37
N MET A 46 8.90 -0.41 7.27
CA MET A 46 9.60 -0.52 8.55
C MET A 46 11.09 -0.86 8.38
N VAL A 47 11.47 -1.68 7.38
CA VAL A 47 12.89 -1.91 7.04
C VAL A 47 13.57 -0.60 6.68
N LEU A 48 13.00 0.17 5.75
CA LEU A 48 13.52 1.46 5.30
C LEU A 48 13.74 2.42 6.47
N HIS A 49 12.69 2.70 7.23
CA HIS A 49 12.75 3.66 8.33
C HIS A 49 13.72 3.25 9.43
N ASN A 50 13.77 1.96 9.78
CA ASN A 50 14.66 1.46 10.82
C ASN A 50 16.13 1.33 10.35
N PHE A 51 16.40 1.54 9.06
CA PHE A 51 17.74 1.79 8.52
C PHE A 51 18.04 3.27 8.26
N GLY A 52 17.11 4.17 8.62
CA GLY A 52 17.31 5.63 8.55
C GLY A 52 16.80 6.29 7.26
N PHE A 53 16.09 5.57 6.40
CA PHE A 53 15.45 6.13 5.19
C PHE A 53 14.04 6.60 5.53
N THR A 54 13.89 7.81 6.05
CA THR A 54 12.64 8.30 6.68
C THR A 54 11.80 9.21 5.79
N SER A 55 12.20 9.45 4.55
CA SER A 55 11.53 10.40 3.63
C SER A 55 10.19 9.88 3.06
N LEU A 56 9.94 8.56 3.14
CA LEU A 56 8.75 7.94 2.59
C LEU A 56 7.70 7.69 3.66
N ASP A 57 6.47 8.08 3.37
CA ASP A 57 5.29 7.65 4.14
C ASP A 57 4.64 6.40 3.51
N THR A 58 3.59 5.91 4.15
CA THR A 58 2.86 4.72 3.67
C THR A 58 2.28 4.91 2.28
N VAL A 59 1.81 6.12 1.94
CA VAL A 59 1.22 6.42 0.62
C VAL A 59 2.29 6.35 -0.46
N ALA A 60 3.38 7.10 -0.27
CA ALA A 60 4.49 7.16 -1.22
C ALA A 60 5.14 5.79 -1.43
N TRP A 61 5.33 5.02 -0.36
CA TRP A 61 5.89 3.67 -0.46
C TRP A 61 4.93 2.69 -1.15
N THR A 62 3.63 2.79 -0.91
CA THR A 62 2.62 1.98 -1.62
C THR A 62 2.67 2.23 -3.12
N GLN A 63 2.77 3.50 -3.54
CA GLN A 63 2.91 3.85 -4.96
C GLN A 63 4.17 3.24 -5.57
N LYS A 64 5.31 3.30 -4.86
CA LYS A 64 6.54 2.63 -5.29
C LYS A 64 6.35 1.11 -5.44
N CYS A 65 5.67 0.47 -4.49
CA CYS A 65 5.38 -0.98 -4.56
C CYS A 65 4.52 -1.35 -5.79
N LEU A 66 3.55 -0.51 -6.15
CA LEU A 66 2.74 -0.69 -7.36
C LEU A 66 3.59 -0.53 -8.63
N LEU A 67 4.40 0.54 -8.68
CA LEU A 67 5.23 0.86 -9.85
C LEU A 67 6.32 -0.18 -10.13
N MET A 68 6.93 -0.75 -9.07
CA MET A 68 7.91 -1.82 -9.23
C MET A 68 7.28 -3.19 -9.54
N GLY A 69 5.95 -3.29 -9.61
CA GLY A 69 5.24 -4.54 -9.85
C GLY A 69 5.24 -5.50 -8.65
N ALA A 70 5.41 -4.99 -7.44
CA ALA A 70 5.43 -5.83 -6.23
C ALA A 70 4.03 -6.31 -5.81
N ARG A 71 2.94 -5.72 -6.31
CA ARG A 71 1.57 -6.16 -6.02
C ARG A 71 1.29 -7.50 -6.71
N SER A 72 1.08 -8.56 -5.94
CA SER A 72 0.63 -9.88 -6.41
C SER A 72 -0.90 -10.01 -6.29
N ALA A 73 -1.46 -11.16 -6.70
CA ALA A 73 -2.90 -11.42 -6.57
C ALA A 73 -3.41 -11.15 -5.15
N ASP A 74 -2.74 -11.73 -4.14
CA ASP A 74 -3.24 -11.75 -2.75
C ASP A 74 -2.45 -10.86 -1.79
N GLY A 75 -1.32 -10.29 -2.21
CA GLY A 75 -0.47 -9.51 -1.30
C GLY A 75 0.67 -8.80 -2.00
N THR A 76 1.86 -8.91 -1.41
CA THR A 76 3.08 -8.28 -1.88
C THR A 76 4.13 -9.33 -2.23
N ASN A 77 4.70 -9.27 -3.43
CA ASN A 77 5.87 -10.08 -3.78
C ASN A 77 7.12 -9.50 -3.10
N MET A 78 7.53 -10.12 -2.01
CA MET A 78 8.66 -9.65 -1.22
C MET A 78 10.01 -9.79 -1.94
N ASN A 79 10.15 -10.71 -2.89
CA ASN A 79 11.37 -10.79 -3.70
C ASN A 79 11.54 -9.56 -4.60
N THR A 80 10.46 -9.08 -5.21
CA THR A 80 10.46 -7.84 -5.99
C THR A 80 10.82 -6.63 -5.12
N VAL A 81 10.23 -6.55 -3.92
CA VAL A 81 10.56 -5.49 -2.97
C VAL A 81 12.03 -5.56 -2.53
N ALA A 82 12.52 -6.75 -2.19
CA ALA A 82 13.91 -6.96 -1.77
C ALA A 82 14.92 -6.54 -2.84
N ALA A 83 14.69 -6.94 -4.10
CA ALA A 83 15.52 -6.53 -5.25
C ALA A 83 15.48 -5.00 -5.46
N TYR A 84 14.32 -4.38 -5.29
CA TYR A 84 14.19 -2.93 -5.38
C TYR A 84 14.94 -2.21 -4.26
N LEU A 85 14.85 -2.70 -3.01
CA LEU A 85 15.59 -2.17 -1.87
C LEU A 85 17.11 -2.25 -2.08
N GLU A 86 17.59 -3.34 -2.63
CA GLU A 86 19.01 -3.52 -2.95
C GLU A 86 19.47 -2.54 -4.03
N LYS A 87 18.73 -2.44 -5.12
CA LYS A 87 19.07 -1.58 -6.26
C LYS A 87 19.03 -0.09 -5.93
N HIS A 88 18.04 0.35 -5.14
CA HIS A 88 17.75 1.77 -4.96
C HIS A 88 18.12 2.32 -3.56
N TYR A 89 18.34 1.43 -2.58
CA TYR A 89 18.57 1.82 -1.18
C TYR A 89 19.86 1.21 -0.61
N SER A 90 20.60 0.47 -1.42
CA SER A 90 21.77 -0.28 -0.98
C SER A 90 21.51 -1.11 0.28
N ILE A 91 20.25 -1.57 0.44
CA ILE A 91 19.85 -2.49 1.50
C ILE A 91 19.99 -3.90 0.95
N VAL A 92 21.11 -4.53 1.26
CA VAL A 92 21.40 -5.90 0.81
C VAL A 92 20.39 -6.87 1.40
N SER A 93 19.81 -7.71 0.55
CA SER A 93 18.84 -8.72 0.96
C SER A 93 19.38 -10.14 0.76
N LYS A 94 19.02 -11.04 1.67
CA LYS A 94 19.34 -12.47 1.59
C LYS A 94 18.17 -13.30 2.08
N ARG A 95 17.88 -14.40 1.38
CA ARG A 95 16.94 -15.42 1.85
C ARG A 95 17.59 -16.28 2.93
N ALA A 96 16.86 -16.54 4.02
CA ALA A 96 17.26 -17.53 5.00
C ALA A 96 16.30 -18.72 5.00
N LYS A 97 16.80 -19.89 5.39
CA LYS A 97 16.01 -21.12 5.48
C LYS A 97 15.60 -21.45 6.90
N THR A 98 16.38 -20.99 7.89
CA THR A 98 16.20 -21.41 9.28
C THR A 98 16.03 -20.22 10.24
N VAL A 99 15.40 -20.48 11.36
CA VAL A 99 15.32 -19.53 12.48
C VAL A 99 16.71 -19.28 13.10
N THR A 100 17.63 -20.22 12.98
CA THR A 100 19.03 -20.06 13.43
C THR A 100 19.74 -18.98 12.62
N ASP A 101 19.59 -18.99 11.29
CA ASP A 101 20.13 -17.94 10.41
C ASP A 101 19.52 -16.57 10.74
N LEU A 102 18.21 -16.53 10.96
CA LEU A 102 17.50 -15.34 11.40
C LEU A 102 18.11 -14.78 12.70
N LYS A 103 18.27 -15.62 13.74
CA LYS A 103 18.88 -15.21 15.02
C LYS A 103 20.29 -14.66 14.84
N LYS A 104 21.12 -15.37 14.07
CA LYS A 104 22.50 -14.94 13.79
C LYS A 104 22.52 -13.55 13.14
N HIS A 105 21.68 -13.34 12.13
CA HIS A 105 21.58 -12.08 11.42
C HIS A 105 21.09 -10.92 12.33
N LEU A 106 20.07 -11.13 13.14
CA LEU A 106 19.55 -10.11 14.05
C LEU A 106 20.57 -9.69 15.13
N LYS A 107 21.43 -10.61 15.58
CA LYS A 107 22.51 -10.30 16.52
C LYS A 107 23.57 -9.35 15.94
N THR A 108 23.72 -9.30 14.62
CA THR A 108 24.64 -8.36 13.95
C THR A 108 24.00 -6.99 13.63
N GLY A 109 22.79 -6.73 14.15
CA GLY A 109 22.07 -5.48 13.92
C GLY A 109 21.21 -5.45 12.66
N GLY A 110 21.17 -6.55 11.90
CA GLY A 110 20.30 -6.70 10.73
C GLY A 110 18.80 -6.65 11.09
N LYS A 111 17.97 -6.56 10.07
CA LYS A 111 16.50 -6.57 10.15
C LYS A 111 15.96 -7.72 9.33
N ALA A 112 14.72 -8.11 9.58
CA ALA A 112 14.11 -9.16 8.77
C ALA A 112 12.63 -8.90 8.51
N ILE A 113 12.14 -9.46 7.40
CA ILE A 113 10.72 -9.67 7.15
C ILE A 113 10.51 -11.17 7.09
N VAL A 114 9.50 -11.62 7.81
CA VAL A 114 9.10 -13.03 7.85
C VAL A 114 7.69 -13.14 7.30
N CYS A 115 7.49 -14.07 6.35
CA CYS A 115 6.17 -14.51 5.97
C CYS A 115 5.76 -15.64 6.91
N VAL A 116 4.62 -15.48 7.56
CA VAL A 116 3.96 -16.53 8.31
C VAL A 116 2.78 -17.07 7.50
N SER A 117 2.58 -18.39 7.56
CA SER A 117 1.43 -19.07 6.94
C SER A 117 0.38 -19.39 8.00
N GLY A 118 -0.76 -19.92 7.56
CA GLY A 118 -1.81 -20.41 8.47
C GLY A 118 -1.48 -21.73 9.21
N GLY A 119 -0.27 -22.29 9.01
CA GLY A 119 0.20 -23.49 9.73
C GLY A 119 0.68 -23.21 11.15
N GLY A 120 1.14 -24.24 11.83
CA GLY A 120 1.76 -24.15 13.15
C GLY A 120 0.84 -23.60 14.24
N LYS A 121 1.35 -22.62 15.00
CA LYS A 121 0.65 -22.04 16.18
C LYS A 121 -0.23 -20.84 15.82
N GLN A 122 -0.15 -20.34 14.59
CA GLN A 122 -0.91 -19.18 14.10
C GLN A 122 -0.78 -17.93 14.99
N LEU A 123 0.45 -17.66 15.46
CA LEU A 123 0.69 -16.57 16.42
C LEU A 123 0.32 -15.19 15.86
N PHE A 124 0.52 -14.96 14.56
CA PHE A 124 0.28 -13.67 13.91
C PHE A 124 -0.89 -13.71 12.92
N SER A 125 -1.12 -14.84 12.26
CA SER A 125 -2.17 -15.00 11.27
C SER A 125 -2.55 -16.47 11.11
N ASN A 126 -3.75 -16.70 10.63
CA ASN A 126 -4.25 -18.00 10.16
C ASN A 126 -4.10 -18.17 8.64
N GLY A 127 -3.49 -17.23 7.97
CA GLY A 127 -3.20 -17.23 6.54
C GLY A 127 -1.86 -16.54 6.26
N GLY A 128 -1.53 -16.32 4.99
CA GLY A 128 -0.30 -15.64 4.59
C GLY A 128 -0.22 -14.21 5.15
N HIS A 129 0.86 -13.89 5.86
CA HIS A 129 1.04 -12.58 6.45
C HIS A 129 2.52 -12.22 6.62
N TYR A 130 2.89 -10.98 6.33
CA TYR A 130 4.24 -10.46 6.56
C TYR A 130 4.32 -9.72 7.88
N ILE A 131 5.33 -10.08 8.69
CA ILE A 131 5.70 -9.40 9.92
C ILE A 131 7.13 -8.87 9.81
N TYR A 132 7.41 -7.72 10.45
CA TYR A 132 8.75 -7.16 10.54
C TYR A 132 9.42 -7.57 11.84
N ILE A 133 10.71 -7.96 11.78
CA ILE A 133 11.53 -8.27 12.95
C ILE A 133 12.66 -7.26 13.05
N GLY A 134 12.55 -6.41 14.08
CA GLY A 134 13.46 -5.29 14.29
C GLY A 134 14.75 -5.65 15.04
N GLY A 135 14.80 -6.82 15.66
CA GLY A 135 15.95 -7.27 16.44
C GLY A 135 15.66 -8.47 17.33
N ILE A 136 16.59 -8.72 18.22
CA ILE A 136 16.52 -9.77 19.27
C ILE A 136 16.88 -9.13 20.61
N ASP A 137 16.16 -9.47 21.68
CA ASP A 137 16.45 -8.95 23.01
C ASP A 137 17.54 -9.78 23.73
N LYS A 138 17.94 -9.32 24.92
CA LYS A 138 18.97 -9.97 25.74
C LYS A 138 18.57 -11.40 26.16
N SER A 139 17.27 -11.69 26.23
CA SER A 139 16.73 -13.00 26.57
C SER A 139 16.56 -13.91 25.34
N GLY A 140 16.95 -13.44 24.16
CA GLY A 140 16.86 -14.20 22.91
C GLY A 140 15.48 -14.17 22.26
N ASN A 141 14.56 -13.30 22.68
CA ASN A 141 13.26 -13.14 22.03
C ASN A 141 13.38 -12.25 20.79
N LEU A 142 12.68 -12.62 19.73
CA LEU A 142 12.47 -11.77 18.56
C LEU A 142 11.62 -10.56 18.95
N ILE A 143 12.02 -9.38 18.51
CA ILE A 143 11.27 -8.13 18.66
C ILE A 143 10.51 -7.88 17.35
N ILE A 144 9.22 -8.12 17.37
CA ILE A 144 8.36 -8.16 16.19
C ILE A 144 7.41 -6.98 16.18
N LEU A 145 7.29 -6.33 15.04
CA LEU A 145 6.24 -5.35 14.75
C LEU A 145 5.29 -5.94 13.72
N ASP A 146 4.04 -6.07 14.11
CA ASP A 146 2.99 -6.68 13.29
C ASP A 146 2.18 -5.61 12.57
N PRO A 147 2.25 -5.50 11.22
CA PRO A 147 1.44 -4.53 10.49
C PRO A 147 -0.07 -4.68 10.72
N TYR A 148 -0.56 -5.91 10.85
CA TYR A 148 -1.99 -6.20 11.06
C TYR A 148 -2.32 -6.28 12.55
N TRP A 149 -2.13 -5.17 13.23
CA TRP A 149 -2.43 -5.01 14.65
C TRP A 149 -3.88 -4.59 14.89
N TYR A 150 -4.53 -5.21 15.85
CA TYR A 150 -5.78 -4.75 16.47
C TYR A 150 -5.79 -5.13 17.94
N ASP A 151 -6.58 -4.42 18.73
CA ASP A 151 -6.62 -4.61 20.17
C ASP A 151 -7.13 -6.02 20.52
N GLY A 152 -6.50 -6.65 21.50
CA GLY A 152 -6.83 -8.02 21.89
C GLY A 152 -6.29 -9.13 20.97
N LYS A 153 -5.64 -8.82 19.84
CA LYS A 153 -5.15 -9.82 18.88
C LYS A 153 -4.34 -10.94 19.54
N PHE A 154 -3.44 -10.61 20.45
CA PHE A 154 -2.52 -11.55 21.08
C PHE A 154 -3.08 -12.25 22.33
N THR A 155 -4.32 -11.98 22.68
CA THR A 155 -5.06 -12.68 23.75
C THR A 155 -6.17 -13.60 23.22
N LEU A 156 -6.42 -13.63 21.89
CA LEU A 156 -7.52 -14.38 21.30
C LEU A 156 -7.41 -15.90 21.45
N THR A 157 -6.19 -16.45 21.35
CA THR A 157 -5.98 -17.90 21.39
C THR A 157 -5.05 -18.31 22.55
N ALA A 158 -5.15 -19.55 23.03
CA ALA A 158 -4.25 -20.08 24.05
C ALA A 158 -2.78 -20.04 23.59
N ALA A 159 -2.50 -20.35 22.31
CA ALA A 159 -1.16 -20.29 21.75
C ALA A 159 -0.61 -18.86 21.78
N ARG A 160 -1.39 -17.85 21.35
CA ARG A 160 -0.97 -16.44 21.41
C ARG A 160 -0.69 -16.00 22.83
N ARG A 161 -1.57 -16.26 23.78
CA ARG A 161 -1.34 -15.95 25.21
C ARG A 161 -0.08 -16.60 25.77
N LYS A 162 0.19 -17.86 25.38
CA LYS A 162 1.34 -18.61 25.87
C LYS A 162 2.67 -18.16 25.29
N TYR A 163 2.72 -17.87 23.98
CA TYR A 163 3.97 -17.71 23.25
C TYR A 163 4.29 -16.27 22.86
N THR A 164 3.40 -15.30 23.08
CA THR A 164 3.63 -13.89 22.77
C THR A 164 3.59 -13.04 24.03
N LYS A 165 4.48 -12.04 24.09
CA LYS A 165 4.47 -10.99 25.12
C LYS A 165 4.43 -9.63 24.45
N VAL A 166 3.35 -8.88 24.64
CA VAL A 166 3.19 -7.54 24.07
C VAL A 166 3.82 -6.50 24.98
N LYS A 167 4.60 -5.58 24.39
CA LYS A 167 5.14 -4.39 25.06
C LYS A 167 4.80 -3.13 24.25
N ASN A 168 4.48 -2.05 24.95
CA ASN A 168 4.24 -0.73 24.35
C ASN A 168 3.13 -0.74 23.28
N ALA A 169 2.13 -1.64 23.38
CA ALA A 169 1.02 -1.80 22.44
C ALA A 169 1.42 -1.91 20.95
N ARG A 170 2.65 -2.40 20.66
CA ARG A 170 3.14 -2.55 19.28
C ARG A 170 4.29 -3.55 19.10
N GLU A 171 5.09 -3.77 20.14
CA GLU A 171 6.19 -4.73 20.09
C GLU A 171 5.73 -6.05 20.65
N VAL A 172 5.84 -7.10 19.85
CA VAL A 172 5.52 -8.48 20.25
C VAL A 172 6.81 -9.26 20.40
N TYR A 173 7.02 -9.80 21.56
CA TYR A 173 8.19 -10.61 21.91
C TYR A 173 7.83 -12.08 21.80
N VAL A 174 8.61 -12.83 21.01
CA VAL A 174 8.37 -14.27 20.76
C VAL A 174 9.68 -15.02 20.78
N GLN A 175 9.71 -16.17 21.47
CA GLN A 175 10.85 -17.10 21.36
C GLN A 175 10.95 -17.61 19.91
N PRO A 176 12.15 -17.61 19.31
CA PRO A 176 12.34 -18.03 17.92
C PRO A 176 11.76 -19.42 17.60
N GLY A 177 11.96 -20.39 18.49
CA GLY A 177 11.43 -21.73 18.34
C GLY A 177 9.88 -21.81 18.34
N ALA A 178 9.21 -20.87 19.02
CA ALA A 178 7.76 -20.81 19.02
C ALA A 178 7.19 -20.32 17.69
N LEU A 179 7.94 -19.44 16.97
CA LEU A 179 7.55 -18.92 15.66
C LEU A 179 7.88 -19.89 14.52
N ALA A 180 8.85 -20.78 14.70
CA ALA A 180 9.45 -21.59 13.63
C ALA A 180 8.42 -22.35 12.79
N SER A 181 7.39 -22.94 13.42
CA SER A 181 6.34 -23.70 12.73
C SER A 181 5.37 -22.84 11.91
N ASP A 182 5.34 -21.52 12.14
CA ASP A 182 4.46 -20.59 11.43
C ASP A 182 5.14 -19.99 10.17
N ILE A 183 6.47 -20.15 10.05
CA ILE A 183 7.28 -19.48 9.02
C ILE A 183 7.19 -20.19 7.68
N SER A 184 6.84 -19.44 6.62
CA SER A 184 6.89 -19.89 5.23
C SER A 184 7.99 -19.19 4.41
N GLY A 185 8.58 -18.11 4.91
CA GLY A 185 9.67 -17.42 4.23
C GLY A 185 10.37 -16.39 5.11
N ILE A 186 11.69 -16.23 4.92
CA ILE A 186 12.53 -15.29 5.66
C ILE A 186 13.35 -14.46 4.69
N TRP A 187 13.27 -13.13 4.79
CA TRP A 187 14.12 -12.15 4.10
C TRP A 187 14.91 -11.38 5.15
N LEU A 188 16.23 -11.46 5.05
CA LEU A 188 17.19 -10.79 5.91
C LEU A 188 17.65 -9.52 5.20
N PHE A 189 17.75 -8.41 5.93
CA PHE A 189 18.17 -7.11 5.38
C PHE A 189 19.32 -6.51 6.17
N THR A 190 20.32 -6.03 5.45
CA THR A 190 21.49 -5.34 6.00
C THR A 190 21.69 -4.01 5.28
N ASN A 191 21.86 -2.92 6.00
CA ASN A 191 22.19 -1.63 5.41
C ASN A 191 23.70 -1.58 5.09
N ALA A 192 24.07 -1.40 3.82
CA ALA A 192 25.47 -1.22 3.43
C ALA A 192 26.01 0.14 3.93
N LYS A 193 27.26 0.17 4.40
CA LYS A 193 27.92 1.40 4.85
C LYS A 193 27.99 2.41 3.68
N GLY A 194 27.55 3.64 3.89
CA GLY A 194 27.58 4.70 2.88
C GLY A 194 26.28 4.88 2.06
N ALA A 195 25.29 4.02 2.24
CA ALA A 195 24.02 4.05 1.49
C ALA A 195 23.23 5.36 1.62
N LYS A 196 23.42 6.13 2.68
CA LYS A 196 22.66 7.37 2.94
C LYS A 196 22.81 8.44 1.85
N THR A 197 23.97 8.53 1.22
CA THR A 197 24.29 9.61 0.25
C THR A 197 23.74 9.31 -1.15
N VAL A 198 23.81 8.07 -1.60
CA VAL A 198 23.31 7.63 -2.91
C VAL A 198 21.79 7.71 -2.97
N TYR A 199 21.17 7.61 -1.81
CA TYR A 199 19.73 7.49 -1.66
C TYR A 199 18.94 8.79 -1.90
N ALA A 200 19.45 9.92 -1.42
CA ALA A 200 18.80 11.22 -1.57
C ALA A 200 18.65 11.63 -3.05
N GLU A 201 19.66 11.34 -3.88
CA GLU A 201 19.62 11.63 -5.31
C GLU A 201 18.61 10.75 -6.08
N ASN A 202 18.58 9.45 -5.78
CA ASN A 202 17.66 8.54 -6.46
C ASN A 202 16.18 8.77 -6.07
N ASP A 203 15.91 9.21 -4.85
CA ASP A 203 14.53 9.50 -4.43
C ASP A 203 14.02 10.81 -5.05
N VAL A 204 14.88 11.80 -5.21
CA VAL A 204 14.56 13.04 -5.93
C VAL A 204 14.27 12.76 -7.41
N ASN A 205 15.03 11.89 -8.05
CA ASN A 205 14.80 11.48 -9.43
C ASN A 205 13.55 10.61 -9.59
N TYR A 206 13.20 9.82 -8.57
CA TYR A 206 11.97 9.04 -8.58
C TYR A 206 10.72 9.91 -8.36
N ARG A 207 10.78 10.95 -7.52
CA ARG A 207 9.69 11.96 -7.43
C ARG A 207 9.44 12.66 -8.76
N LYS A 208 10.48 12.82 -9.62
CA LYS A 208 10.34 13.28 -11.00
C LYS A 208 9.68 12.24 -11.92
N ALA A 209 9.71 10.96 -11.54
CA ALA A 209 9.06 9.87 -12.25
C ALA A 209 7.60 9.60 -11.78
N THR A 210 7.01 10.47 -10.95
CA THR A 210 5.55 10.51 -10.79
C THR A 210 4.98 10.65 -12.18
N PRO A 211 4.06 9.75 -12.63
CA PRO A 211 3.52 9.83 -13.98
C PRO A 211 3.07 11.24 -14.25
N LYS A 212 3.67 11.89 -15.26
CA LYS A 212 3.31 13.25 -15.64
C LYS A 212 1.89 13.19 -16.16
N ALA A 213 1.01 13.98 -15.59
CA ALA A 213 -0.35 14.08 -16.06
C ALA A 213 -0.34 14.34 -17.58
N PRO A 214 -1.12 13.60 -18.36
CA PRO A 214 -1.20 13.84 -19.80
C PRO A 214 -1.70 15.27 -20.06
N THR A 215 -1.16 15.91 -21.07
CA THR A 215 -1.70 17.18 -21.54
C THR A 215 -3.04 16.89 -22.22
N VAL A 216 -4.12 17.42 -21.66
CA VAL A 216 -5.46 17.34 -22.22
C VAL A 216 -5.94 18.77 -22.46
N LYS A 217 -6.32 19.09 -23.69
CA LYS A 217 -6.86 20.39 -24.08
C LYS A 217 -8.39 20.37 -24.07
N PRO A 218 -9.09 21.50 -23.98
CA PRO A 218 -10.50 21.57 -24.30
C PRO A 218 -10.79 20.94 -25.67
N GLY A 219 -11.88 20.17 -25.75
CA GLY A 219 -12.22 19.42 -26.96
C GLY A 219 -13.14 18.25 -26.69
N THR A 220 -13.40 17.46 -27.73
CA THR A 220 -14.29 16.30 -27.65
C THR A 220 -13.48 15.02 -27.40
N TYR A 221 -13.93 14.21 -26.46
CA TYR A 221 -13.31 12.95 -26.03
C TYR A 221 -14.35 11.87 -25.77
N ILE A 222 -13.93 10.61 -25.79
CA ILE A 222 -14.78 9.47 -25.48
C ILE A 222 -14.29 8.84 -24.16
N THR A 223 -15.17 8.61 -23.20
CA THR A 223 -14.84 7.92 -21.94
C THR A 223 -14.54 6.44 -22.20
N THR A 224 -13.42 5.93 -21.65
CA THR A 224 -13.02 4.52 -21.81
C THR A 224 -13.52 3.64 -20.69
N ALA A 225 -14.06 4.23 -19.61
CA ALA A 225 -14.62 3.53 -18.46
C ALA A 225 -15.80 4.31 -17.86
N VAL A 226 -16.59 3.66 -17.02
CA VAL A 226 -17.65 4.32 -16.24
C VAL A 226 -17.04 5.39 -15.33
N ARG A 227 -17.55 6.63 -15.41
CA ARG A 227 -17.02 7.78 -14.64
C ARG A 227 -18.13 8.50 -13.86
N GLY A 228 -17.87 8.69 -12.55
CA GLY A 228 -18.73 9.52 -11.71
C GLY A 228 -18.66 11.00 -12.08
N ILE A 229 -19.80 11.70 -12.00
CA ILE A 229 -19.92 13.14 -12.25
C ILE A 229 -20.05 13.86 -10.91
N TYR A 230 -19.26 14.91 -10.72
CA TYR A 230 -19.10 15.62 -9.45
C TYR A 230 -19.44 17.10 -9.61
N LYS A 231 -19.73 17.76 -8.47
CA LYS A 231 -20.04 19.20 -8.42
C LYS A 231 -18.82 20.07 -8.72
N GLY A 232 -17.62 19.58 -8.41
CA GLY A 232 -16.34 20.25 -8.63
C GLY A 232 -15.23 19.24 -8.92
N ALA A 233 -14.02 19.72 -9.21
CA ALA A 233 -12.84 18.89 -9.36
C ALA A 233 -12.47 18.23 -8.02
N GLY A 234 -12.44 16.90 -7.99
CA GLY A 234 -12.16 16.10 -6.81
C GLY A 234 -13.38 15.39 -6.22
N ALA A 235 -13.18 14.16 -5.74
CA ALA A 235 -14.25 13.34 -5.19
C ALA A 235 -14.90 13.94 -3.92
N ALA A 236 -14.15 14.73 -3.16
CA ALA A 236 -14.63 15.42 -1.94
C ALA A 236 -15.70 16.50 -2.24
N THR A 237 -15.81 16.98 -3.48
CA THR A 237 -16.81 17.99 -3.86
C THR A 237 -18.24 17.43 -3.91
N GLY A 238 -18.38 16.13 -3.76
CA GLY A 238 -19.66 15.41 -3.76
C GLY A 238 -20.14 15.07 -5.18
N ARG A 239 -20.71 13.87 -5.30
CA ARG A 239 -21.26 13.37 -6.56
C ARG A 239 -22.59 14.06 -6.90
N LYS A 240 -22.80 14.39 -8.16
CA LYS A 240 -24.09 14.88 -8.65
C LYS A 240 -25.11 13.73 -8.71
N LYS A 241 -26.37 14.09 -8.74
CA LYS A 241 -27.46 13.14 -9.06
C LYS A 241 -27.80 13.21 -10.55
N VAL A 242 -28.42 12.16 -11.07
CA VAL A 242 -28.79 12.12 -12.49
C VAL A 242 -29.67 13.33 -12.91
N LYS A 243 -30.58 13.76 -12.04
CA LYS A 243 -31.41 14.96 -12.29
C LYS A 243 -30.60 16.27 -12.44
N ASP A 244 -29.38 16.32 -11.92
CA ASP A 244 -28.51 17.51 -11.93
C ASP A 244 -27.62 17.57 -13.18
N LEU A 245 -27.72 16.57 -14.07
CA LEU A 245 -27.02 16.55 -15.35
C LEU A 245 -27.81 17.33 -16.41
N THR A 246 -27.13 17.73 -17.49
CA THR A 246 -27.81 18.23 -18.70
C THR A 246 -28.72 17.13 -19.27
N ALA A 247 -29.71 17.50 -20.08
CA ALA A 247 -30.59 16.55 -20.74
C ALA A 247 -29.81 15.47 -21.53
N ASP A 248 -28.75 15.90 -22.23
CA ASP A 248 -27.83 15.00 -22.92
C ASP A 248 -27.09 14.06 -21.93
N GLY A 249 -26.53 14.64 -20.85
CA GLY A 249 -25.85 13.86 -19.81
C GLY A 249 -26.75 12.81 -19.14
N GLN A 250 -28.04 13.10 -18.98
CA GLN A 250 -29.02 12.13 -18.44
C GLN A 250 -29.18 10.91 -19.37
N ARG A 251 -29.18 11.11 -20.70
CA ARG A 251 -29.25 9.99 -21.68
C ARG A 251 -28.04 9.05 -21.58
N HIS A 252 -26.86 9.59 -21.25
CA HIS A 252 -25.61 8.84 -21.14
C HIS A 252 -25.32 8.31 -19.72
N ALA A 253 -26.17 8.61 -18.74
CA ALA A 253 -26.03 8.10 -17.39
C ALA A 253 -26.23 6.57 -17.30
N THR A 254 -25.52 5.92 -16.38
CA THR A 254 -25.67 4.46 -16.12
C THR A 254 -27.01 4.09 -15.53
N SER A 255 -27.73 5.05 -14.94
CA SER A 255 -29.07 4.86 -14.35
C SER A 255 -30.03 5.92 -14.88
N SER A 256 -31.28 5.55 -15.11
CA SER A 256 -32.38 6.47 -15.45
C SER A 256 -33.07 7.07 -14.22
N LYS A 257 -32.78 6.55 -13.01
CA LYS A 257 -33.39 7.03 -11.76
C LYS A 257 -32.83 8.40 -11.39
N LYS A 258 -33.67 9.43 -11.37
CA LYS A 258 -33.31 10.85 -11.17
C LYS A 258 -32.46 11.12 -9.91
N ASN A 259 -32.72 10.40 -8.83
CA ASN A 259 -32.00 10.58 -7.55
C ASN A 259 -30.78 9.65 -7.37
N SER A 260 -30.46 8.80 -8.37
CA SER A 260 -29.24 7.99 -8.35
C SER A 260 -28.00 8.86 -8.55
N ASP A 261 -26.85 8.36 -8.08
CA ASP A 261 -25.55 8.99 -8.33
C ASP A 261 -25.27 9.05 -9.84
N ALA A 262 -24.88 10.21 -10.29
CA ALA A 262 -24.58 10.48 -11.68
C ALA A 262 -23.27 9.81 -12.09
N MET A 263 -23.33 8.90 -13.04
CA MET A 263 -22.18 8.23 -13.65
C MET A 263 -22.41 8.10 -15.16
N PHE A 264 -21.41 8.47 -15.96
CA PHE A 264 -21.43 8.20 -17.40
C PHE A 264 -21.00 6.77 -17.73
N ARG A 265 -21.60 6.16 -18.73
CA ARG A 265 -21.18 4.88 -19.30
C ARG A 265 -19.81 5.02 -19.98
N ALA A 266 -19.07 3.92 -20.08
CA ALA A 266 -17.97 3.84 -21.01
C ALA A 266 -18.50 4.07 -22.45
N GLY A 267 -17.68 4.72 -23.29
CA GLY A 267 -18.12 5.09 -24.64
C GLY A 267 -18.89 6.40 -24.73
N THR A 268 -19.14 7.09 -23.62
CA THR A 268 -19.83 8.40 -23.65
C THR A 268 -18.93 9.47 -24.26
N THR A 269 -19.41 10.17 -25.28
CA THR A 269 -18.76 11.37 -25.82
C THR A 269 -18.97 12.54 -24.87
N ILE A 270 -17.88 13.22 -24.50
CA ILE A 270 -17.88 14.39 -23.62
C ILE A 270 -17.16 15.56 -24.26
N THR A 271 -17.65 16.78 -24.05
CA THR A 271 -16.93 18.02 -24.42
C THR A 271 -16.20 18.54 -23.18
N VAL A 272 -14.89 18.42 -23.17
CA VAL A 272 -14.03 18.98 -22.12
C VAL A 272 -13.90 20.49 -22.33
N GLN A 273 -14.30 21.26 -21.33
CA GLN A 273 -14.26 22.72 -21.32
C GLN A 273 -13.05 23.24 -20.53
N GLU A 274 -12.69 22.53 -19.48
CA GLU A 274 -11.63 22.92 -18.55
C GLU A 274 -10.96 21.65 -17.99
N VAL A 275 -9.68 21.75 -17.68
CA VAL A 275 -8.90 20.66 -17.08
C VAL A 275 -8.19 21.18 -15.83
N LYS A 276 -8.23 20.43 -14.75
CA LYS A 276 -7.60 20.78 -13.47
C LYS A 276 -6.79 19.60 -12.90
N LEU A 277 -5.50 19.84 -12.70
CA LEU A 277 -4.63 18.92 -11.96
C LEU A 277 -4.74 19.22 -10.46
N LEU A 278 -5.11 18.23 -9.68
CA LEU A 278 -5.20 18.36 -8.22
C LEU A 278 -3.86 18.01 -7.53
N SER A 279 -3.71 18.46 -6.30
CA SER A 279 -2.56 18.09 -5.43
C SER A 279 -2.43 16.59 -5.20
N THR A 280 -3.51 15.81 -5.36
CA THR A 280 -3.50 14.34 -5.37
C THR A 280 -2.83 13.74 -6.60
N GLY A 281 -2.44 14.56 -7.57
CA GLY A 281 -1.89 14.14 -8.84
C GLY A 281 -2.93 13.77 -9.91
N ASN A 282 -4.21 13.64 -9.57
CA ASN A 282 -5.26 13.25 -10.51
C ASN A 282 -5.71 14.41 -11.39
N LEU A 283 -5.95 14.12 -12.68
CA LEU A 283 -6.43 15.11 -13.66
C LEU A 283 -7.96 15.02 -13.77
N TRP A 284 -8.61 16.16 -13.65
CA TRP A 284 -10.06 16.29 -13.71
C TRP A 284 -10.45 17.19 -14.88
N ALA A 285 -11.54 16.85 -15.56
CA ALA A 285 -12.11 17.64 -16.63
C ALA A 285 -13.52 18.10 -16.28
N ARG A 286 -13.84 19.32 -16.65
CA ARG A 286 -15.20 19.87 -16.63
C ARG A 286 -15.87 19.65 -17.98
N CYS A 287 -17.04 19.06 -17.96
CA CYS A 287 -17.96 19.01 -19.09
C CYS A 287 -19.27 19.72 -18.71
N PRO A 288 -20.21 19.96 -19.64
CA PRO A 288 -21.49 20.64 -19.34
C PRO A 288 -22.28 20.01 -18.18
N SER A 289 -22.17 18.72 -17.98
CA SER A 289 -22.84 17.99 -16.90
C SER A 289 -22.12 18.06 -15.54
N GLY A 290 -20.86 18.46 -15.47
CA GLY A 290 -20.05 18.56 -14.26
C GLY A 290 -18.62 18.10 -14.42
N TRP A 291 -17.97 17.74 -13.32
CA TRP A 291 -16.58 17.31 -13.29
C TRP A 291 -16.43 15.79 -13.25
N LEU A 292 -15.45 15.27 -13.97
CA LEU A 292 -15.09 13.84 -13.92
C LEU A 292 -13.57 13.68 -13.90
N CYS A 293 -13.08 12.62 -13.23
CA CYS A 293 -11.67 12.27 -13.27
C CYS A 293 -11.36 11.63 -14.63
N ILE A 294 -10.41 12.21 -15.37
CA ILE A 294 -10.00 11.76 -16.71
C ILE A 294 -8.66 11.06 -16.71
N TRP A 295 -7.89 11.18 -15.65
CA TRP A 295 -6.65 10.47 -15.46
C TRP A 295 -6.34 10.30 -13.96
N GLU A 296 -5.97 9.08 -13.56
CA GLU A 296 -5.54 8.78 -12.21
C GLU A 296 -4.02 8.56 -12.17
N CYS A 297 -3.34 9.39 -11.38
CA CYS A 297 -1.89 9.36 -11.22
C CYS A 297 -1.40 8.01 -10.66
N ALA A 298 -2.10 7.47 -9.67
CA ALA A 298 -1.71 6.24 -8.98
C ALA A 298 -1.59 5.03 -9.91
N ASP A 299 -2.47 4.95 -10.92
CA ASP A 299 -2.52 3.83 -11.86
C ASP A 299 -1.96 4.22 -13.24
N ASN A 300 -1.48 5.47 -13.39
CA ASN A 300 -1.10 6.06 -14.69
C ASN A 300 -2.14 5.77 -15.78
N HIS A 301 -3.43 5.84 -15.41
CA HIS A 301 -4.51 5.42 -16.29
C HIS A 301 -5.34 6.59 -16.79
N LYS A 302 -5.42 6.73 -18.11
CA LYS A 302 -6.23 7.73 -18.81
C LYS A 302 -7.60 7.14 -19.15
N PHE A 303 -8.68 7.83 -18.77
CA PHE A 303 -10.06 7.37 -18.93
C PHE A 303 -10.79 8.03 -20.10
N ILE A 304 -10.07 8.75 -20.95
CA ILE A 304 -10.58 9.35 -22.18
C ILE A 304 -9.64 9.09 -23.36
N LYS A 305 -10.18 9.00 -24.55
CA LYS A 305 -9.45 8.87 -25.83
C LYS A 305 -9.97 9.86 -26.85
#